data_498fe8deba98fa52f5170dc5db2fd224
#
_entry.id   498fe8deba98fa52f5170dc5db2fd224
#
_cell.length_a   1.000
_cell.length_b   1.000
_cell.length_c   1.000
_cell.angle_alpha   90.00
_cell.angle_beta   90.00
_cell.angle_gamma   90.00
#
_symmetry.space_group_name_H-M   'P 1'
#
loop_
_entity.id
_entity.type
_entity.pdbx_description
1 polymer ?
#
loop_
_entity_poly.entity_id
_entity_poly.type
_entity_poly.pdbx_seq_one_letter_code
_entity_poly.pdbx_strand_id
1 'polypeptide(L)'
;ACAPKDGQKKMLNHRGELDRLIDAALYIAPESKISKEAATALYHEVITGSVSQFEKFSACPFAYYMQYGLQLEERMEHEVQFFDIGNIVHEALERYTKTLLDRHIGWADVDEEQQHILANQCLNHTVEEYKNGLLYDTERDASLVERLRRIMLRTVWAITEQMKLGKFDTVDSEVSFRMDKEKQTYIGRVDRIDTMETEENIYVKIVDYKTGKKDLSLSDLYYGLQLQLMVYLRAAVDKQTRRSKKMVIPAGVLYYHIEDPFVTSRLDFEEKRTYLLNELLMRGLVNEEDPVLPSLDATLAGEEGALAASAKSLVVPVGTKKDGMLKKNAATITTENFKELIDFTERKLQEIGVQIGVGETSMHPYQKADSMKSCACDYCNYHGICGFDAKLAGNSYRKIWPKTNDDVFSEIRRESDIPSEDRKGNEVNDVVPSEDRKGNEVNDVVPSEDRNENEVNDVVPSEDRKGNEASGKEETR
;
A
#
# COMPACT_ATOMS: atom_id res chain seq x y z
N ALA A 1 64.68 34.70 -4.46
CA ALA A 1 63.45 33.88 -4.59
C ALA A 1 62.69 34.39 -5.83
N CYS A 2 62.70 33.62 -6.93
CA CYS A 2 61.93 33.92 -8.14
C CYS A 2 60.44 33.75 -7.87
N ALA A 3 59.63 34.78 -8.08
CA ALA A 3 58.17 34.68 -8.08
C ALA A 3 57.73 33.71 -9.19
N PRO A 4 56.78 32.82 -8.94
CA PRO A 4 56.29 31.88 -9.95
C PRO A 4 55.67 32.64 -11.13
N LYS A 5 56.09 32.26 -12.36
CA LYS A 5 55.56 32.81 -13.60
C LYS A 5 54.03 32.57 -13.69
N ASP A 6 53.27 33.49 -14.31
CA ASP A 6 51.81 33.45 -14.40
C ASP A 6 51.23 32.11 -14.85
N GLY A 7 51.94 31.34 -15.68
CA GLY A 7 51.52 29.99 -16.08
C GLY A 7 51.55 28.97 -14.93
N GLN A 8 52.47 29.11 -13.97
CA GLN A 8 52.55 28.21 -12.80
C GLN A 8 51.49 28.54 -11.75
N LYS A 9 51.11 29.81 -11.61
CA LYS A 9 49.96 30.22 -10.78
C LYS A 9 48.62 29.72 -11.34
N LYS A 10 48.46 29.76 -12.68
CA LYS A 10 47.29 29.13 -13.33
C LYS A 10 47.24 27.61 -13.10
N MET A 11 48.37 26.90 -13.25
CA MET A 11 48.44 25.46 -12.97
C MET A 11 48.14 25.13 -11.50
N LEU A 12 48.56 25.95 -10.55
CA LEU A 12 48.30 25.77 -9.12
C LEU A 12 46.80 25.98 -8.79
N ASN A 13 46.16 26.96 -9.46
CA ASN A 13 44.71 27.16 -9.29
C ASN A 13 43.90 25.99 -9.89
N HIS A 14 44.30 25.48 -11.05
CA HIS A 14 43.66 24.31 -11.65
C HIS A 14 43.91 23.03 -10.86
N ARG A 15 45.00 22.92 -10.11
CA ARG A 15 45.26 21.77 -9.24
C ARG A 15 44.29 21.69 -8.09
N GLY A 16 43.95 22.82 -7.45
CA GLY A 16 42.93 22.88 -6.41
C GLY A 16 41.49 22.60 -6.91
N GLU A 17 41.20 22.97 -8.17
CA GLU A 17 39.92 22.63 -8.82
C GLU A 17 39.89 21.12 -9.17
N LEU A 18 40.98 20.56 -9.65
CA LEU A 18 41.11 19.14 -9.94
C LEU A 18 40.99 18.29 -8.67
N ASP A 19 41.67 18.69 -7.59
CA ASP A 19 41.56 18.01 -6.29
C ASP A 19 40.11 18.01 -5.78
N ARG A 20 39.40 19.13 -5.90
CA ARG A 20 37.95 19.19 -5.56
C ARG A 20 37.09 18.29 -6.43
N LEU A 21 37.39 18.19 -7.73
CA LEU A 21 36.67 17.28 -8.63
C LEU A 21 36.96 15.81 -8.30
N ILE A 22 38.19 15.49 -7.92
CA ILE A 22 38.58 14.16 -7.48
C ILE A 22 37.89 13.83 -6.16
N ASP A 23 37.92 14.73 -5.18
CA ASP A 23 37.24 14.56 -3.90
C ASP A 23 35.71 14.38 -4.08
N ALA A 24 35.09 15.17 -4.98
CA ALA A 24 33.71 15.02 -5.32
C ALA A 24 33.40 13.70 -6.04
N ALA A 25 34.27 13.24 -6.95
CA ALA A 25 34.12 11.98 -7.68
C ALA A 25 34.35 10.74 -6.80
N LEU A 26 35.17 10.89 -5.76
CA LEU A 26 35.46 9.81 -4.80
C LEU A 26 34.66 9.95 -3.51
N TYR A 27 33.75 10.91 -3.44
CA TYR A 27 32.91 11.10 -2.26
C TYR A 27 32.07 9.85 -2.00
N ILE A 28 32.22 9.30 -0.80
CA ILE A 28 31.40 8.24 -0.27
C ILE A 28 30.50 8.89 0.76
N ALA A 29 29.19 8.82 0.56
CA ALA A 29 28.25 9.34 1.54
C ALA A 29 28.44 8.58 2.85
N PRO A 30 28.77 9.26 3.96
CA PRO A 30 28.84 8.59 5.26
C PRO A 30 27.47 8.07 5.64
N GLU A 31 27.43 6.99 6.43
CA GLU A 31 26.20 6.61 7.14
C GLU A 31 25.75 7.83 7.95
N SER A 32 24.62 8.40 7.57
CA SER A 32 24.15 9.63 8.21
C SER A 32 23.24 9.28 9.37
N LYS A 33 23.73 9.56 10.58
CA LYS A 33 22.92 9.57 11.81
C LYS A 33 23.00 10.96 12.42
N ILE A 34 21.86 11.48 12.83
CA ILE A 34 21.85 12.68 13.67
C ILE A 34 22.14 12.28 15.12
N SER A 35 22.65 13.22 15.92
CA SER A 35 22.89 12.92 17.34
C SER A 35 21.57 12.62 18.07
N LYS A 36 21.65 11.86 19.15
CA LYS A 36 20.47 11.54 19.97
C LYS A 36 19.76 12.80 20.49
N GLU A 37 20.53 13.83 20.83
CA GLU A 37 20.02 15.13 21.26
C GLU A 37 19.22 15.81 20.14
N ALA A 38 19.73 15.78 18.90
CA ALA A 38 19.03 16.28 17.73
C ALA A 38 17.77 15.47 17.43
N ALA A 39 17.84 14.16 17.53
CA ALA A 39 16.66 13.30 17.37
C ALA A 39 15.60 13.58 18.43
N THR A 40 16.00 13.75 19.69
CA THR A 40 15.08 14.12 20.77
C THR A 40 14.47 15.51 20.56
N ALA A 41 15.25 16.47 20.02
CA ALA A 41 14.74 17.81 19.70
C ALA A 41 13.72 17.78 18.57
N LEU A 42 13.90 16.90 17.57
CA LEU A 42 13.00 16.81 16.41
C LEU A 42 11.75 15.95 16.70
N TYR A 43 11.92 14.83 17.37
CA TYR A 43 10.87 13.80 17.52
C TYR A 43 10.32 13.70 18.93
N HIS A 44 10.88 14.43 19.90
CA HIS A 44 10.59 14.39 21.34
C HIS A 44 11.02 13.07 22.02
N GLU A 45 10.89 13.00 23.35
CA GLU A 45 11.20 11.77 24.10
C GLU A 45 10.23 10.64 23.83
N VAL A 46 8.96 10.99 23.56
CA VAL A 46 7.90 10.08 23.14
C VAL A 46 7.58 10.36 21.68
N ILE A 47 7.98 9.45 20.81
CA ILE A 47 7.75 9.57 19.36
C ILE A 47 6.27 9.34 19.10
N THR A 48 5.59 10.40 18.66
CA THR A 48 4.17 10.35 18.32
C THR A 48 4.00 10.44 16.80
N GLY A 49 3.31 9.47 16.20
CA GLY A 49 3.11 9.47 14.75
C GLY A 49 1.98 8.56 14.28
N SER A 50 1.54 8.78 13.06
CA SER A 50 0.64 7.86 12.37
C SER A 50 1.40 6.62 11.89
N VAL A 51 0.69 5.52 11.71
CA VAL A 51 1.30 4.27 11.21
C VAL A 51 2.01 4.48 9.87
N SER A 52 1.45 5.28 8.99
CA SER A 52 2.05 5.60 7.69
C SER A 52 3.40 6.35 7.81
N GLN A 53 3.63 7.10 8.90
CA GLN A 53 4.94 7.69 9.16
C GLN A 53 5.99 6.60 9.45
N PHE A 54 5.64 5.59 10.24
CA PHE A 54 6.54 4.46 10.53
C PHE A 54 6.80 3.61 9.28
N GLU A 55 5.78 3.39 8.44
CA GLU A 55 5.94 2.75 7.12
C GLU A 55 6.88 3.56 6.20
N LYS A 56 6.80 4.90 6.25
CA LYS A 56 7.70 5.79 5.50
C LYS A 56 9.15 5.65 5.96
N PHE A 57 9.38 5.52 7.28
CA PHE A 57 10.71 5.23 7.82
C PHE A 57 11.23 3.89 7.33
N SER A 58 10.40 2.85 7.38
CA SER A 58 10.75 1.53 6.85
C SER A 58 11.03 1.55 5.35
N ALA A 59 10.40 2.44 4.59
CA ALA A 59 10.69 2.60 3.18
C ALA A 59 12.07 3.26 2.95
N CYS A 60 12.36 4.35 3.65
CA CYS A 60 13.65 5.05 3.59
C CYS A 60 13.78 6.00 4.81
N PRO A 61 14.72 5.77 5.74
CA PRO A 61 14.92 6.63 6.90
C PRO A 61 15.21 8.09 6.52
N PHE A 62 15.95 8.34 5.46
CA PHE A 62 16.23 9.69 4.97
C PHE A 62 14.97 10.41 4.50
N ALA A 63 14.08 9.73 3.75
CA ALA A 63 12.82 10.34 3.31
C ALA A 63 11.90 10.68 4.50
N TYR A 64 11.90 9.82 5.53
CA TYR A 64 11.21 10.11 6.79
C TYR A 64 11.80 11.35 7.49
N TYR A 65 13.13 11.45 7.58
CA TYR A 65 13.81 12.59 8.18
C TYR A 65 13.49 13.91 7.45
N MET A 66 13.48 13.90 6.11
CA MET A 66 13.09 15.08 5.33
C MET A 66 11.66 15.52 5.63
N GLN A 67 10.73 14.56 5.64
CA GLN A 67 9.30 14.86 5.76
C GLN A 67 8.88 15.19 7.19
N TYR A 68 9.31 14.39 8.17
CA TYR A 68 8.81 14.48 9.54
C TYR A 68 9.83 15.08 10.53
N GLY A 69 11.10 15.01 10.21
CA GLY A 69 12.15 15.68 10.97
C GLY A 69 12.29 17.15 10.57
N LEU A 70 12.56 17.40 9.31
CA LEU A 70 12.75 18.75 8.79
C LEU A 70 11.45 19.40 8.31
N GLN A 71 10.34 18.67 8.25
CA GLN A 71 9.02 19.14 7.82
C GLN A 71 9.05 19.82 6.43
N LEU A 72 9.83 19.24 5.51
CA LEU A 72 9.89 19.74 4.15
C LEU A 72 8.64 19.31 3.39
N GLU A 73 7.89 20.26 2.90
CA GLU A 73 6.68 20.08 2.11
C GLU A 73 6.87 20.60 0.70
N GLU A 74 6.22 19.95 -0.27
CA GLU A 74 6.13 20.49 -1.61
C GLU A 74 5.24 21.74 -1.64
N ARG A 75 5.58 22.66 -2.54
CA ARG A 75 4.73 23.83 -2.75
C ARG A 75 3.37 23.37 -3.28
N MET A 76 2.32 23.74 -2.54
CA MET A 76 0.94 23.46 -2.96
C MET A 76 0.62 24.18 -4.28
N GLU A 77 0.23 23.43 -5.29
CA GLU A 77 -0.34 23.96 -6.52
C GLU A 77 -1.87 24.01 -6.38
N HIS A 78 -2.48 25.08 -6.89
CA HIS A 78 -3.93 25.29 -6.86
C HIS A 78 -4.63 24.52 -8.00
N GLU A 79 -4.22 23.27 -8.21
CA GLU A 79 -4.83 22.36 -9.19
C GLU A 79 -5.42 21.14 -8.48
N VAL A 80 -6.50 20.60 -9.05
CA VAL A 80 -7.07 19.34 -8.58
C VAL A 80 -6.19 18.19 -9.07
N GLN A 81 -5.61 17.45 -8.15
CA GLN A 81 -4.74 16.31 -8.44
C GLN A 81 -5.49 14.97 -8.28
N PHE A 82 -4.91 13.87 -8.76
CA PHE A 82 -5.53 12.55 -8.67
C PHE A 82 -5.82 12.08 -7.23
N PHE A 83 -4.98 12.45 -6.27
CA PHE A 83 -5.21 12.12 -4.87
C PHE A 83 -6.39 12.89 -4.26
N ASP A 84 -6.71 14.07 -4.78
CA ASP A 84 -7.86 14.87 -4.34
C ASP A 84 -9.18 14.14 -4.63
N ILE A 85 -9.26 13.44 -5.78
CA ILE A 85 -10.42 12.60 -6.15
C ILE A 85 -10.68 11.55 -5.05
N GLY A 86 -9.61 10.91 -4.58
CA GLY A 86 -9.69 9.95 -3.51
C GLY A 86 -10.21 10.52 -2.21
N ASN A 87 -9.64 11.63 -1.80
CA ASN A 87 -10.01 12.29 -0.56
C ASN A 87 -11.48 12.72 -0.56
N ILE A 88 -11.98 13.25 -1.69
CA ILE A 88 -13.37 13.70 -1.83
C ILE A 88 -14.33 12.52 -1.70
N VAL A 89 -14.09 11.40 -2.40
CA VAL A 89 -14.97 10.25 -2.32
C VAL A 89 -14.91 9.60 -0.93
N HIS A 90 -13.71 9.53 -0.34
CA HIS A 90 -13.54 9.02 1.02
C HIS A 90 -14.34 9.85 2.04
N GLU A 91 -14.23 11.18 2.00
CA GLU A 91 -14.99 12.07 2.87
C GLU A 91 -16.51 11.98 2.62
N ALA A 92 -16.94 11.87 1.37
CA ALA A 92 -18.34 11.68 1.04
C ALA A 92 -18.88 10.34 1.57
N LEU A 93 -18.10 9.25 1.52
CA LEU A 93 -18.45 7.95 2.11
C LEU A 93 -18.49 8.00 3.64
N GLU A 94 -17.57 8.74 4.26
CA GLU A 94 -17.61 9.01 5.70
C GLU A 94 -18.91 9.65 6.10
N ARG A 95 -19.31 10.74 5.44
CA ARG A 95 -20.57 11.45 5.68
C ARG A 95 -21.78 10.55 5.48
N TYR A 96 -21.75 9.74 4.43
CA TYR A 96 -22.80 8.76 4.15
C TYR A 96 -22.93 7.75 5.29
N THR A 97 -21.83 7.12 5.68
CA THR A 97 -21.81 6.12 6.76
C THR A 97 -22.24 6.72 8.09
N LYS A 98 -21.74 7.90 8.45
CA LYS A 98 -22.15 8.62 9.67
C LYS A 98 -23.66 8.92 9.66
N THR A 99 -24.20 9.35 8.52
CA THR A 99 -25.63 9.63 8.40
C THR A 99 -26.48 8.37 8.64
N LEU A 100 -26.01 7.20 8.14
CA LEU A 100 -26.70 5.92 8.41
C LEU A 100 -26.63 5.56 9.90
N LEU A 101 -25.46 5.67 10.51
CA LEU A 101 -25.25 5.38 11.94
C LEU A 101 -26.13 6.30 12.83
N ASP A 102 -26.17 7.59 12.55
CA ASP A 102 -26.97 8.56 13.30
C ASP A 102 -28.48 8.29 13.17
N ARG A 103 -28.92 7.75 12.05
CA ARG A 103 -30.31 7.35 11.81
C ARG A 103 -30.61 5.94 12.28
N HIS A 104 -29.62 5.18 12.77
CA HIS A 104 -29.74 3.77 13.15
C HIS A 104 -30.24 2.89 11.99
N ILE A 105 -29.79 3.16 10.78
CA ILE A 105 -30.10 2.40 9.57
C ILE A 105 -28.89 1.58 9.17
N GLY A 106 -29.05 0.26 8.98
CA GLY A 106 -28.03 -0.60 8.43
C GLY A 106 -27.77 -0.32 6.94
N TRP A 107 -26.57 -0.58 6.47
CA TRP A 107 -26.26 -0.47 5.04
C TRP A 107 -27.18 -1.34 4.17
N ALA A 108 -27.53 -2.54 4.64
CA ALA A 108 -28.40 -3.48 3.93
C ALA A 108 -29.87 -3.02 3.87
N ASP A 109 -30.29 -2.11 4.75
CA ASP A 109 -31.68 -1.70 4.92
C ASP A 109 -32.05 -0.47 4.08
N VAL A 110 -31.07 0.15 3.41
CA VAL A 110 -31.30 1.33 2.58
C VAL A 110 -31.79 0.91 1.20
N ASP A 111 -32.95 1.41 0.78
CA ASP A 111 -33.47 1.20 -0.57
C ASP A 111 -32.68 2.00 -1.63
N GLU A 112 -32.82 1.63 -2.90
CA GLU A 112 -32.05 2.21 -4.00
C GLU A 112 -32.30 3.72 -4.17
N GLU A 113 -33.53 4.18 -3.97
CA GLU A 113 -33.89 5.61 -4.10
C GLU A 113 -33.22 6.41 -2.97
N GLN A 114 -33.28 5.93 -1.75
CA GLN A 114 -32.65 6.54 -0.59
C GLN A 114 -31.12 6.55 -0.73
N GLN A 115 -30.53 5.46 -1.25
CA GLN A 115 -29.10 5.41 -1.54
C GLN A 115 -28.68 6.52 -2.50
N HIS A 116 -29.41 6.67 -3.62
CA HIS A 116 -29.12 7.70 -4.61
C HIS A 116 -29.26 9.12 -4.04
N ILE A 117 -30.32 9.39 -3.30
CA ILE A 117 -30.54 10.71 -2.70
C ILE A 117 -29.44 11.03 -1.69
N LEU A 118 -29.18 10.13 -0.74
CA LEU A 118 -28.21 10.37 0.33
C LEU A 118 -26.78 10.45 -0.20
N ALA A 119 -26.39 9.56 -1.12
CA ALA A 119 -25.05 9.60 -1.72
C ALA A 119 -24.80 10.91 -2.48
N ASN A 120 -25.78 11.39 -3.24
CA ASN A 120 -25.69 12.69 -3.93
C ASN A 120 -25.62 13.87 -2.94
N GLN A 121 -26.38 13.84 -1.86
CA GLN A 121 -26.33 14.89 -0.83
C GLN A 121 -24.96 14.95 -0.18
N CYS A 122 -24.42 13.81 0.24
CA CYS A 122 -23.10 13.72 0.86
C CYS A 122 -22.00 14.18 -0.08
N LEU A 123 -22.02 13.73 -1.35
CA LEU A 123 -21.04 14.15 -2.33
C LEU A 123 -21.11 15.65 -2.62
N ASN A 124 -22.31 16.19 -2.88
CA ASN A 124 -22.46 17.61 -3.18
C ASN A 124 -21.94 18.46 -2.02
N HIS A 125 -22.26 18.10 -0.79
CA HIS A 125 -21.76 18.82 0.39
C HIS A 125 -20.23 18.79 0.48
N THR A 126 -19.60 17.63 0.25
CA THR A 126 -18.15 17.50 0.25
C THR A 126 -17.51 18.30 -0.88
N VAL A 127 -18.09 18.29 -2.08
CA VAL A 127 -17.60 19.07 -3.24
C VAL A 127 -17.71 20.58 -2.98
N GLU A 128 -18.81 21.04 -2.36
CA GLU A 128 -19.00 22.45 -1.98
C GLU A 128 -17.97 22.95 -0.96
N GLU A 129 -17.62 22.12 0.01
CA GLU A 129 -16.61 22.45 1.03
C GLU A 129 -15.17 22.29 0.52
N TYR A 130 -14.96 21.47 -0.52
CA TYR A 130 -13.62 21.19 -1.02
C TYR A 130 -12.92 22.47 -1.54
N LYS A 131 -11.82 22.83 -0.89
CA LYS A 131 -11.01 24.03 -1.22
C LYS A 131 -11.87 25.27 -1.53
N ASN A 132 -12.94 25.49 -0.75
CA ASN A 132 -13.90 26.60 -0.91
C ASN A 132 -14.59 26.65 -2.28
N GLY A 133 -14.99 25.50 -2.83
CA GLY A 133 -15.76 25.43 -4.06
C GLY A 133 -14.92 25.42 -5.34
N LEU A 134 -13.63 25.13 -5.27
CA LEU A 134 -12.71 25.08 -6.43
C LEU A 134 -13.23 24.20 -7.58
N LEU A 135 -14.05 23.20 -7.28
CA LEU A 135 -14.59 22.26 -8.27
C LEU A 135 -15.78 22.78 -9.09
N TYR A 136 -16.15 24.06 -8.94
CA TYR A 136 -17.21 24.72 -9.72
C TYR A 136 -16.69 25.76 -10.71
N ASP A 137 -15.37 25.95 -10.81
CA ASP A 137 -14.79 27.06 -11.55
C ASP A 137 -14.74 26.83 -13.07
N THR A 138 -14.67 25.60 -13.53
CA THR A 138 -14.49 25.27 -14.95
C THR A 138 -15.38 24.12 -15.45
N GLU A 139 -15.61 24.03 -16.77
CA GLU A 139 -16.28 22.88 -17.42
C GLU A 139 -15.54 21.54 -17.18
N ARG A 140 -14.22 21.60 -17.02
CA ARG A 140 -13.39 20.43 -16.66
C ARG A 140 -13.76 19.93 -15.27
N ASP A 141 -13.95 20.84 -14.33
CA ASP A 141 -14.31 20.51 -12.96
C ASP A 141 -15.72 19.95 -12.89
N ALA A 142 -16.67 20.51 -13.65
CA ALA A 142 -18.02 19.93 -13.79
C ALA A 142 -17.99 18.47 -14.28
N SER A 143 -17.14 18.16 -15.29
CA SER A 143 -16.96 16.79 -15.76
C SER A 143 -16.32 15.88 -14.71
N LEU A 144 -15.44 16.42 -13.88
CA LEU A 144 -14.84 15.70 -12.75
C LEU A 144 -15.89 15.39 -11.68
N VAL A 145 -16.72 16.36 -11.30
CA VAL A 145 -17.80 16.16 -10.33
C VAL A 145 -18.77 15.05 -10.82
N GLU A 146 -19.13 15.02 -12.10
CA GLU A 146 -19.95 13.94 -12.65
C GLU A 146 -19.26 12.57 -12.59
N ARG A 147 -17.94 12.52 -12.77
CA ARG A 147 -17.17 11.28 -12.57
C ARG A 147 -17.18 10.87 -11.09
N LEU A 148 -16.95 11.78 -10.16
CA LEU A 148 -17.03 11.54 -8.72
C LEU A 148 -18.42 11.00 -8.32
N ARG A 149 -19.48 11.55 -8.90
CA ARG A 149 -20.86 11.11 -8.68
C ARG A 149 -21.07 9.65 -9.09
N ARG A 150 -20.60 9.26 -10.28
CA ARG A 150 -20.69 7.85 -10.73
C ARG A 150 -19.91 6.92 -9.79
N ILE A 151 -18.69 7.30 -9.41
CA ILE A 151 -17.85 6.54 -8.49
C ILE A 151 -18.56 6.38 -7.14
N MET A 152 -19.07 7.46 -6.57
CA MET A 152 -19.77 7.45 -5.28
C MET A 152 -21.01 6.54 -5.31
N LEU A 153 -21.87 6.70 -6.30
CA LEU A 153 -23.08 5.88 -6.46
C LEU A 153 -22.73 4.41 -6.67
N ARG A 154 -21.70 4.11 -7.46
CA ARG A 154 -21.22 2.75 -7.68
C ARG A 154 -20.69 2.12 -6.40
N THR A 155 -19.92 2.87 -5.66
CA THR A 155 -19.33 2.43 -4.38
C THR A 155 -20.41 2.14 -3.34
N VAL A 156 -21.35 3.06 -3.16
CA VAL A 156 -22.47 2.89 -2.22
C VAL A 156 -23.33 1.68 -2.61
N TRP A 157 -23.68 1.56 -3.89
CA TRP A 157 -24.44 0.41 -4.38
C TRP A 157 -23.69 -0.92 -4.11
N ALA A 158 -22.42 -1.01 -4.46
CA ALA A 158 -21.65 -2.26 -4.28
C ALA A 158 -21.52 -2.64 -2.82
N ILE A 159 -21.19 -1.69 -1.94
CA ILE A 159 -21.10 -1.94 -0.49
C ILE A 159 -22.47 -2.41 0.04
N THR A 160 -23.57 -1.76 -0.34
CA THR A 160 -24.92 -2.16 0.08
C THR A 160 -25.26 -3.58 -0.36
N GLU A 161 -24.97 -3.93 -1.63
CA GLU A 161 -25.22 -5.28 -2.12
C GLU A 161 -24.34 -6.33 -1.40
N GLN A 162 -23.09 -5.99 -1.10
CA GLN A 162 -22.21 -6.86 -0.31
C GLN A 162 -22.68 -7.02 1.14
N MET A 163 -23.17 -5.95 1.77
CA MET A 163 -23.70 -6.02 3.13
C MET A 163 -24.97 -6.84 3.22
N LYS A 164 -25.82 -6.84 2.19
CA LYS A 164 -27.02 -7.71 2.10
C LYS A 164 -26.68 -9.20 2.06
N LEU A 165 -25.49 -9.56 1.62
CA LEU A 165 -25.04 -10.97 1.57
C LEU A 165 -24.53 -11.49 2.91
N GLY A 166 -24.23 -10.61 3.87
CA GLY A 166 -23.62 -10.97 5.14
C GLY A 166 -24.49 -10.67 6.36
N LYS A 167 -23.88 -10.89 7.53
CA LYS A 167 -24.46 -10.63 8.85
C LYS A 167 -23.65 -9.60 9.65
N PHE A 168 -22.65 -8.99 9.02
CA PHE A 168 -21.84 -7.95 9.64
C PHE A 168 -22.54 -6.61 9.50
N ASP A 169 -22.63 -5.86 10.60
CA ASP A 169 -23.16 -4.51 10.62
C ASP A 169 -22.03 -3.50 10.89
N THR A 170 -22.13 -2.33 10.28
CA THR A 170 -21.21 -1.23 10.56
C THR A 170 -21.59 -0.59 11.89
N VAL A 171 -20.66 -0.61 12.83
CA VAL A 171 -20.88 -0.08 14.20
C VAL A 171 -20.15 1.22 14.44
N ASP A 172 -19.12 1.52 13.66
CA ASP A 172 -18.29 2.72 13.80
C ASP A 172 -17.70 3.12 12.45
N SER A 173 -17.55 4.43 12.24
CA SER A 173 -16.87 5.03 11.08
C SER A 173 -15.96 6.16 11.54
N GLU A 174 -14.78 6.28 10.89
CA GLU A 174 -13.80 7.33 11.15
C GLU A 174 -13.37 7.44 12.63
N VAL A 175 -13.08 6.28 13.20
CA VAL A 175 -12.74 6.19 14.61
C VAL A 175 -11.29 6.55 14.85
N SER A 176 -11.08 7.70 15.45
CA SER A 176 -9.75 8.07 15.94
C SER A 176 -9.32 7.17 17.10
N PHE A 177 -8.07 6.75 17.08
CA PHE A 177 -7.47 6.00 18.18
C PHE A 177 -6.13 6.59 18.56
N ARG A 178 -5.74 6.33 19.80
CA ARG A 178 -4.42 6.59 20.36
C ARG A 178 -3.98 5.38 21.14
N MET A 179 -2.83 4.83 20.79
CA MET A 179 -2.19 3.71 21.50
C MET A 179 -0.86 4.17 22.08
N ASP A 180 -0.81 4.33 23.39
CA ASP A 180 0.39 4.74 24.11
C ASP A 180 1.22 3.51 24.50
N LYS A 181 2.51 3.54 24.19
CA LYS A 181 3.55 2.60 24.58
C LYS A 181 4.65 3.40 25.33
N GLU A 182 5.61 2.72 25.94
CA GLU A 182 6.61 3.37 26.82
C GLU A 182 7.26 4.65 26.23
N LYS A 183 7.68 4.60 24.97
CA LYS A 183 8.39 5.71 24.28
C LYS A 183 7.77 6.08 22.95
N GLN A 184 6.59 5.59 22.66
CA GLN A 184 5.93 5.75 21.38
C GLN A 184 4.43 5.90 21.55
N THR A 185 3.84 6.74 20.76
CA THR A 185 2.39 6.88 20.68
C THR A 185 1.98 6.74 19.22
N TYR A 186 1.13 5.78 18.94
CA TYR A 186 0.55 5.59 17.63
C TYR A 186 -0.82 6.23 17.58
N ILE A 187 -1.03 7.08 16.58
CA ILE A 187 -2.30 7.73 16.32
C ILE A 187 -2.81 7.35 14.95
N GLY A 188 -4.11 7.32 14.79
CA GLY A 188 -4.71 7.02 13.51
C GLY A 188 -6.22 7.12 13.55
N ARG A 189 -6.82 6.81 12.41
CA ARG A 189 -8.26 6.82 12.25
C ARG A 189 -8.64 5.60 11.42
N VAL A 190 -9.54 4.78 11.94
CA VAL A 190 -10.07 3.60 11.26
C VAL A 190 -11.29 4.03 10.46
N ASP A 191 -11.25 3.83 9.15
CA ASP A 191 -12.29 4.30 8.25
C ASP A 191 -13.65 3.66 8.56
N ARG A 192 -13.67 2.33 8.74
CA ARG A 192 -14.92 1.60 9.04
C ARG A 192 -14.65 0.36 9.88
N ILE A 193 -15.48 0.16 10.89
CA ILE A 193 -15.48 -1.03 11.75
C ILE A 193 -16.84 -1.71 11.62
N ASP A 194 -16.83 -2.96 11.19
CA ASP A 194 -18.02 -3.80 11.15
C ASP A 194 -17.90 -4.92 12.18
N THR A 195 -19.02 -5.28 12.80
CA THR A 195 -19.09 -6.38 13.76
C THR A 195 -20.21 -7.34 13.44
N MET A 196 -20.01 -8.58 13.84
CA MET A 196 -21.07 -9.59 13.89
C MET A 196 -21.05 -10.20 15.29
N GLU A 197 -22.18 -10.25 15.93
CA GLU A 197 -22.32 -10.70 17.32
C GLU A 197 -23.05 -12.04 17.38
N THR A 198 -22.49 -12.97 18.18
CA THR A 198 -23.11 -14.23 18.58
C THR A 198 -23.40 -14.21 20.09
N GLU A 199 -23.91 -15.29 20.64
CA GLU A 199 -24.17 -15.38 22.10
C GLU A 199 -22.88 -15.18 22.91
N GLU A 200 -21.74 -15.72 22.45
CA GLU A 200 -20.48 -15.74 23.20
C GLU A 200 -19.44 -14.76 22.66
N ASN A 201 -19.44 -14.47 21.37
CA ASN A 201 -18.35 -13.76 20.68
C ASN A 201 -18.83 -12.52 19.92
N ILE A 202 -17.91 -11.58 19.75
CA ILE A 202 -18.01 -10.47 18.80
C ILE A 202 -16.89 -10.63 17.77
N TYR A 203 -17.27 -10.75 16.51
CA TYR A 203 -16.35 -10.83 15.40
C TYR A 203 -16.18 -9.43 14.79
N VAL A 204 -14.92 -8.98 14.65
CA VAL A 204 -14.59 -7.62 14.21
C VAL A 204 -13.83 -7.67 12.91
N LYS A 205 -14.34 -7.00 11.89
CA LYS A 205 -13.56 -6.70 10.68
C LYS A 205 -13.43 -5.20 10.49
N ILE A 206 -12.31 -4.80 9.87
CA ILE A 206 -12.09 -3.42 9.46
C ILE A 206 -12.07 -3.32 7.94
N VAL A 207 -12.54 -2.19 7.44
CA VAL A 207 -12.48 -1.85 6.03
C VAL A 207 -11.82 -0.47 5.91
N ASP A 208 -10.78 -0.39 5.08
CA ASP A 208 -10.06 0.83 4.77
C ASP A 208 -10.26 1.14 3.27
N TYR A 209 -10.70 2.35 2.95
CA TYR A 209 -11.00 2.76 1.60
C TYR A 209 -9.75 3.23 0.86
N LYS A 210 -9.50 2.69 -0.33
CA LYS A 210 -8.31 3.02 -1.14
C LYS A 210 -8.69 3.41 -2.57
N THR A 211 -8.09 4.49 -3.08
CA THR A 211 -8.24 4.92 -4.47
C THR A 211 -7.17 4.36 -5.40
N GLY A 212 -6.18 3.66 -4.85
CA GLY A 212 -5.13 2.99 -5.59
C GLY A 212 -5.27 1.47 -5.56
N LYS A 213 -4.54 0.78 -6.43
CA LYS A 213 -4.53 -0.70 -6.54
C LYS A 213 -3.55 -1.38 -5.57
N LYS A 214 -3.49 -0.92 -4.31
CA LYS A 214 -2.59 -1.49 -3.31
C LYS A 214 -3.30 -2.63 -2.58
N ASP A 215 -2.92 -3.87 -2.88
CA ASP A 215 -3.39 -5.05 -2.14
C ASP A 215 -2.55 -5.28 -0.88
N LEU A 216 -3.12 -5.96 0.12
CA LEU A 216 -2.39 -6.36 1.31
C LEU A 216 -1.38 -7.47 0.96
N SER A 217 -0.12 -7.25 1.34
CA SER A 217 0.99 -8.17 1.17
C SER A 217 1.61 -8.49 2.53
N LEU A 218 1.57 -9.76 2.96
CA LEU A 218 2.24 -10.18 4.18
C LEU A 218 3.76 -10.03 4.08
N SER A 219 4.34 -10.18 2.89
CA SER A 219 5.74 -9.87 2.65
C SER A 219 6.05 -8.40 2.92
N ASP A 220 5.24 -7.45 2.40
CA ASP A 220 5.45 -6.02 2.67
C ASP A 220 5.19 -5.68 4.15
N LEU A 221 4.24 -6.35 4.81
CA LEU A 221 4.01 -6.23 6.25
C LEU A 221 5.25 -6.65 7.05
N TYR A 222 5.85 -7.80 6.72
CA TYR A 222 7.06 -8.31 7.36
C TYR A 222 8.22 -7.29 7.30
N TYR A 223 8.38 -6.61 6.15
CA TYR A 223 9.38 -5.55 5.98
C TYR A 223 8.98 -4.18 6.55
N GLY A 224 7.82 -4.07 7.21
CA GLY A 224 7.36 -2.83 7.82
C GLY A 224 6.76 -1.80 6.84
N LEU A 225 6.37 -2.23 5.64
CA LEU A 225 5.85 -1.36 4.57
C LEU A 225 4.31 -1.30 4.52
N GLN A 226 3.62 -2.21 5.23
CA GLN A 226 2.16 -2.31 5.29
C GLN A 226 1.67 -2.73 6.69
N LEU A 227 1.83 -1.86 7.67
CA LEU A 227 1.47 -2.12 9.07
C LEU A 227 0.06 -1.63 9.42
N GLN A 228 -0.48 -0.71 8.63
CA GLN A 228 -1.68 0.08 8.92
C GLN A 228 -2.88 -0.79 9.30
N LEU A 229 -3.24 -1.79 8.48
CA LEU A 229 -4.41 -2.62 8.72
C LEU A 229 -4.33 -3.41 10.04
N MET A 230 -3.16 -3.94 10.40
CA MET A 230 -3.01 -4.69 11.65
C MET A 230 -3.14 -3.80 12.88
N VAL A 231 -2.60 -2.58 12.82
CA VAL A 231 -2.77 -1.58 13.89
C VAL A 231 -4.23 -1.15 14.01
N TYR A 232 -4.90 -0.95 12.91
CA TYR A 232 -6.33 -0.61 12.89
C TYR A 232 -7.19 -1.74 13.45
N LEU A 233 -6.89 -2.98 13.08
CA LEU A 233 -7.56 -4.15 13.65
C LEU A 233 -7.35 -4.23 15.15
N ARG A 234 -6.10 -4.04 15.63
CA ARG A 234 -5.79 -4.01 17.06
C ARG A 234 -6.61 -2.95 17.78
N ALA A 235 -6.64 -1.72 17.26
CA ALA A 235 -7.40 -0.63 17.84
C ALA A 235 -8.91 -0.93 17.91
N ALA A 236 -9.47 -1.55 16.84
CA ALA A 236 -10.87 -1.96 16.78
C ALA A 236 -11.19 -3.08 17.78
N VAL A 237 -10.34 -4.11 17.86
CA VAL A 237 -10.47 -5.20 18.85
C VAL A 237 -10.42 -4.65 20.26
N ASP A 238 -9.44 -3.81 20.60
CA ASP A 238 -9.31 -3.20 21.93
C ASP A 238 -10.52 -2.32 22.28
N LYS A 239 -11.08 -1.60 21.29
CA LYS A 239 -12.30 -0.79 21.48
C LYS A 239 -13.50 -1.66 21.81
N GLN A 240 -13.73 -2.73 21.04
CA GLN A 240 -14.86 -3.64 21.27
C GLN A 240 -14.70 -4.44 22.58
N THR A 241 -13.48 -4.86 22.92
CA THR A 241 -13.18 -5.53 24.21
C THR A 241 -13.54 -4.65 25.41
N ARG A 242 -13.32 -3.33 25.29
CA ARG A 242 -13.72 -2.39 26.37
C ARG A 242 -15.24 -2.16 26.46
N ARG A 243 -15.96 -2.38 25.36
CA ARG A 243 -17.41 -2.15 25.28
C ARG A 243 -18.24 -3.38 25.67
N SER A 244 -17.68 -4.57 25.56
CA SER A 244 -18.40 -5.83 25.77
C SER A 244 -17.63 -6.75 26.72
N LYS A 245 -18.38 -7.67 27.37
CA LYS A 245 -17.84 -8.77 28.15
C LYS A 245 -17.59 -10.03 27.32
N LYS A 246 -18.06 -10.07 26.07
CA LYS A 246 -17.90 -11.18 25.15
C LYS A 246 -16.45 -11.22 24.65
N MET A 247 -16.02 -12.41 24.19
CA MET A 247 -14.71 -12.55 23.54
C MET A 247 -14.77 -11.82 22.18
N VAL A 248 -13.75 -11.00 21.91
CA VAL A 248 -13.62 -10.28 20.63
C VAL A 248 -12.61 -10.99 19.76
N ILE A 249 -13.05 -11.40 18.58
CA ILE A 249 -12.28 -12.21 17.62
C ILE A 249 -12.07 -11.39 16.33
N PRO A 250 -10.82 -11.31 15.81
CA PRO A 250 -10.55 -10.76 14.50
C PRO A 250 -11.29 -11.56 13.41
N ALA A 251 -12.11 -10.89 12.59
CA ALA A 251 -12.82 -11.50 11.47
C ALA A 251 -12.17 -11.15 10.12
N GLY A 252 -11.54 -10.00 10.01
CA GLY A 252 -10.88 -9.63 8.77
C GLY A 252 -10.30 -8.22 8.76
N VAL A 253 -9.38 -8.03 7.83
CA VAL A 253 -8.78 -6.73 7.48
C VAL A 253 -8.85 -6.56 5.97
N LEU A 254 -9.56 -5.56 5.51
CA LEU A 254 -9.95 -5.44 4.12
C LEU A 254 -9.66 -4.04 3.57
N TYR A 255 -9.15 -3.98 2.35
CA TYR A 255 -9.17 -2.81 1.51
C TYR A 255 -10.41 -2.85 0.61
N TYR A 256 -11.14 -1.75 0.55
CA TYR A 256 -12.14 -1.52 -0.48
C TYR A 256 -11.58 -0.55 -1.51
N HIS A 257 -11.40 -1.01 -2.74
CA HIS A 257 -10.89 -0.16 -3.82
C HIS A 257 -12.04 0.66 -4.43
N ILE A 258 -11.93 1.99 -4.32
CA ILE A 258 -12.88 2.93 -4.90
C ILE A 258 -12.58 3.03 -6.41
N GLU A 259 -13.31 2.26 -7.20
CA GLU A 259 -13.13 2.17 -8.65
C GLU A 259 -14.47 2.32 -9.39
N ASP A 260 -14.41 2.68 -10.66
CA ASP A 260 -15.56 2.68 -11.58
C ASP A 260 -15.28 1.69 -12.74
N PRO A 261 -15.49 0.37 -12.51
CA PRO A 261 -15.21 -0.64 -13.51
C PRO A 261 -16.05 -0.44 -14.78
N PHE A 262 -15.42 -0.64 -15.92
CA PHE A 262 -16.08 -0.52 -17.21
C PHE A 262 -16.95 -1.75 -17.49
N VAL A 263 -18.24 -1.55 -17.75
CA VAL A 263 -19.21 -2.62 -18.04
C VAL A 263 -19.58 -2.60 -19.51
N THR A 264 -19.45 -3.73 -20.18
CA THR A 264 -19.89 -3.86 -21.57
C THR A 264 -21.41 -3.90 -21.67
N SER A 265 -21.97 -3.32 -22.74
CA SER A 265 -23.42 -3.25 -22.97
C SER A 265 -24.08 -4.62 -23.27
N ARG A 266 -23.27 -5.66 -23.50
CA ARG A 266 -23.74 -6.99 -23.96
C ARG A 266 -24.29 -7.87 -22.84
N LEU A 267 -23.99 -7.56 -21.58
CA LEU A 267 -24.43 -8.34 -20.42
C LEU A 267 -25.87 -7.97 -20.07
N ASP A 268 -26.67 -8.94 -19.60
CA ASP A 268 -27.97 -8.67 -18.99
C ASP A 268 -27.83 -8.02 -17.59
N PHE A 269 -28.95 -7.76 -16.91
CA PHE A 269 -28.93 -7.04 -15.64
C PHE A 269 -28.22 -7.84 -14.53
N GLU A 270 -28.52 -9.13 -14.38
CA GLU A 270 -27.91 -9.98 -13.35
C GLU A 270 -26.43 -10.31 -13.65
N GLU A 271 -26.10 -10.49 -14.90
CA GLU A 271 -24.71 -10.65 -15.33
C GLU A 271 -23.88 -9.40 -15.01
N LYS A 272 -24.43 -8.21 -15.28
CA LYS A 272 -23.77 -6.92 -14.94
C LYS A 272 -23.58 -6.77 -13.44
N ARG A 273 -24.61 -7.09 -12.66
CA ARG A 273 -24.55 -7.06 -11.19
C ARG A 273 -23.44 -7.96 -10.68
N THR A 274 -23.45 -9.22 -11.10
CA THR A 274 -22.45 -10.21 -10.69
C THR A 274 -21.02 -9.81 -11.15
N TYR A 275 -20.89 -9.32 -12.37
CA TYR A 275 -19.61 -8.82 -12.88
C TYR A 275 -19.07 -7.66 -12.02
N LEU A 276 -19.88 -6.66 -11.74
CA LEU A 276 -19.49 -5.51 -10.94
C LEU A 276 -19.09 -5.89 -9.51
N LEU A 277 -19.84 -6.77 -8.85
CA LEU A 277 -19.49 -7.24 -7.52
C LEU A 277 -18.17 -8.02 -7.52
N ASN A 278 -17.89 -8.81 -8.58
CA ASN A 278 -16.61 -9.50 -8.72
C ASN A 278 -15.42 -8.55 -8.95
N GLU A 279 -15.61 -7.42 -9.65
CA GLU A 279 -14.56 -6.40 -9.83
C GLU A 279 -14.32 -5.60 -8.54
N LEU A 280 -15.37 -5.38 -7.74
CA LEU A 280 -15.37 -4.56 -6.53
C LEU A 280 -15.27 -5.38 -5.24
N LEU A 281 -14.66 -6.56 -5.29
CA LEU A 281 -14.40 -7.38 -4.09
C LEU A 281 -13.53 -6.61 -3.09
N MET A 282 -13.86 -6.74 -1.80
CA MET A 282 -12.97 -6.28 -0.73
C MET A 282 -11.76 -7.19 -0.65
N ARG A 283 -10.54 -6.64 -0.68
CA ARG A 283 -9.29 -7.40 -0.76
C ARG A 283 -8.51 -7.31 0.54
N GLY A 284 -7.99 -8.43 1.02
CA GLY A 284 -7.24 -8.47 2.28
C GLY A 284 -7.24 -9.86 2.86
N LEU A 285 -7.27 -9.97 4.18
CA LEU A 285 -7.29 -11.24 4.91
C LEU A 285 -8.60 -11.41 5.68
N VAL A 286 -9.14 -12.60 5.66
CA VAL A 286 -10.37 -12.99 6.36
C VAL A 286 -10.09 -14.18 7.26
N ASN A 287 -10.73 -14.23 8.40
CA ASN A 287 -10.66 -15.37 9.30
C ASN A 287 -11.42 -16.56 8.69
N GLU A 288 -10.76 -17.70 8.59
CA GLU A 288 -11.32 -18.92 8.00
C GLU A 288 -12.15 -19.76 8.98
N GLU A 289 -12.13 -19.41 10.27
CA GLU A 289 -12.84 -20.15 11.29
C GLU A 289 -14.35 -19.84 11.25
N ASP A 290 -15.15 -20.88 11.56
CA ASP A 290 -16.62 -20.72 11.69
C ASP A 290 -16.97 -19.77 12.86
N PRO A 291 -17.97 -18.89 12.71
CA PRO A 291 -18.90 -18.75 11.58
C PRO A 291 -18.57 -17.59 10.61
N VAL A 292 -17.29 -17.17 10.51
CA VAL A 292 -16.92 -15.90 9.85
C VAL A 292 -17.26 -15.89 8.35
N LEU A 293 -16.77 -16.88 7.59
CA LEU A 293 -16.95 -16.90 6.13
C LEU A 293 -18.42 -16.93 5.70
N PRO A 294 -19.27 -17.84 6.25
CA PRO A 294 -20.70 -17.84 5.91
C PRO A 294 -21.46 -16.60 6.39
N SER A 295 -20.96 -15.95 7.45
CA SER A 295 -21.55 -14.70 7.94
C SER A 295 -21.07 -13.47 7.19
N LEU A 296 -19.96 -13.58 6.47
CA LEU A 296 -19.47 -12.52 5.61
C LEU A 296 -20.17 -12.53 4.25
N ASP A 297 -20.45 -13.72 3.74
CA ASP A 297 -21.16 -13.94 2.49
C ASP A 297 -21.95 -15.24 2.52
N ALA A 298 -23.27 -15.14 2.52
CA ALA A 298 -24.16 -16.28 2.55
C ALA A 298 -24.04 -17.21 1.34
N THR A 299 -23.42 -16.78 0.23
CA THR A 299 -23.12 -17.66 -0.92
C THR A 299 -22.09 -18.73 -0.57
N LEU A 300 -21.32 -18.55 0.49
CA LEU A 300 -20.38 -19.53 1.01
C LEU A 300 -21.01 -20.51 2.01
N ALA A 301 -22.24 -20.27 2.48
CA ALA A 301 -22.91 -21.12 3.45
C ALA A 301 -23.38 -22.42 2.79
N GLY A 302 -22.99 -23.56 3.35
CA GLY A 302 -23.45 -24.88 2.98
C GLY A 302 -24.39 -25.50 4.02
N GLU A 303 -24.59 -26.81 3.95
CA GLU A 303 -25.40 -27.55 4.91
C GLU A 303 -24.64 -27.81 6.21
N GLU A 304 -25.35 -27.87 7.34
CA GLU A 304 -24.82 -28.24 8.67
C GLU A 304 -23.58 -27.43 9.14
N GLY A 305 -23.46 -26.16 8.73
CA GLY A 305 -22.32 -25.30 9.10
C GLY A 305 -21.06 -25.46 8.22
N ALA A 306 -21.08 -26.40 7.26
CA ALA A 306 -20.00 -26.52 6.30
C ALA A 306 -20.03 -25.39 5.24
N LEU A 307 -18.94 -25.22 4.51
CA LEU A 307 -18.92 -24.30 3.36
C LEU A 307 -19.54 -24.98 2.13
N ALA A 308 -20.27 -24.20 1.34
CA ALA A 308 -20.90 -24.67 0.11
C ALA A 308 -19.86 -25.14 -0.92
N ALA A 309 -20.12 -26.25 -1.61
CA ALA A 309 -19.25 -26.78 -2.65
C ALA A 309 -19.22 -25.88 -3.90
N SER A 310 -18.05 -25.67 -4.47
CA SER A 310 -17.84 -24.87 -5.69
C SER A 310 -18.37 -23.43 -5.58
N ALA A 311 -18.50 -22.89 -4.38
CA ALA A 311 -18.95 -21.53 -4.14
C ALA A 311 -17.86 -20.51 -4.45
N LYS A 312 -18.29 -19.28 -4.77
CA LYS A 312 -17.42 -18.10 -4.95
C LYS A 312 -18.09 -16.92 -4.28
N SER A 313 -17.38 -16.29 -3.37
CA SER A 313 -17.87 -15.07 -2.70
C SER A 313 -17.95 -13.90 -3.67
N LEU A 314 -18.94 -13.04 -3.45
CA LEU A 314 -19.15 -11.74 -4.09
C LEU A 314 -18.73 -10.57 -3.17
N VAL A 315 -18.19 -10.89 -1.98
CA VAL A 315 -17.71 -9.91 -0.99
C VAL A 315 -16.20 -9.87 -0.93
N VAL A 316 -15.56 -11.06 -0.87
CA VAL A 316 -14.10 -11.22 -0.72
C VAL A 316 -13.56 -12.24 -1.73
N PRO A 317 -12.26 -12.23 -2.07
CA PRO A 317 -11.68 -13.18 -3.04
C PRO A 317 -11.51 -14.59 -2.45
N VAL A 318 -12.59 -15.14 -1.92
CA VAL A 318 -12.65 -16.48 -1.33
C VAL A 318 -13.55 -17.38 -2.16
N GLY A 319 -13.16 -18.62 -2.31
CA GLY A 319 -13.96 -19.64 -2.98
C GLY A 319 -13.61 -21.04 -2.52
N THR A 320 -14.53 -21.97 -2.74
CA THR A 320 -14.40 -23.38 -2.33
C THR A 320 -14.18 -24.29 -3.53
N LYS A 321 -13.67 -25.48 -3.25
CA LYS A 321 -13.56 -26.60 -4.19
C LYS A 321 -14.87 -27.39 -4.23
N LYS A 322 -14.90 -28.44 -5.06
CA LYS A 322 -16.06 -29.38 -5.17
C LYS A 322 -16.36 -30.13 -3.88
N ASP A 323 -15.39 -30.26 -3.00
CA ASP A 323 -15.47 -30.90 -1.69
C ASP A 323 -15.80 -29.93 -0.54
N GLY A 324 -16.11 -28.67 -0.85
CA GLY A 324 -16.38 -27.62 0.15
C GLY A 324 -15.14 -27.03 0.81
N MET A 325 -13.93 -27.58 0.58
CA MET A 325 -12.70 -27.03 1.16
C MET A 325 -12.30 -25.73 0.46
N LEU A 326 -11.64 -24.84 1.19
CA LEU A 326 -11.11 -23.60 0.64
C LEU A 326 -10.11 -23.83 -0.50
N LYS A 327 -10.13 -22.97 -1.51
CA LYS A 327 -9.11 -22.97 -2.55
C LYS A 327 -7.76 -22.56 -1.97
N LYS A 328 -6.67 -23.14 -2.51
CA LYS A 328 -5.30 -22.88 -2.02
C LYS A 328 -4.89 -21.39 -1.99
N ASN A 329 -5.50 -20.58 -2.85
CA ASN A 329 -5.20 -19.14 -2.96
C ASN A 329 -6.27 -18.28 -2.25
N ALA A 330 -7.05 -18.86 -1.34
CA ALA A 330 -7.99 -18.08 -0.54
C ALA A 330 -7.20 -17.10 0.34
N ALA A 331 -7.68 -15.87 0.40
CA ALA A 331 -7.10 -14.83 1.25
C ALA A 331 -7.59 -15.00 2.71
N THR A 332 -7.32 -16.18 3.30
CA THR A 332 -7.81 -16.57 4.63
C THR A 332 -6.68 -16.97 5.55
N ILE A 333 -6.85 -16.70 6.83
CA ILE A 333 -5.95 -17.12 7.92
C ILE A 333 -6.75 -17.44 9.19
N THR A 334 -6.15 -18.20 10.12
CA THR A 334 -6.76 -18.54 11.41
C THR A 334 -6.76 -17.36 12.38
N THR A 335 -7.57 -17.44 13.43
CA THR A 335 -7.55 -16.48 14.55
C THR A 335 -6.16 -16.37 15.20
N GLU A 336 -5.45 -17.49 15.33
CA GLU A 336 -4.10 -17.53 15.89
C GLU A 336 -3.12 -16.74 15.00
N ASN A 337 -3.17 -16.96 13.69
CA ASN A 337 -2.34 -16.22 12.73
C ASN A 337 -2.64 -14.71 12.76
N PHE A 338 -3.90 -14.29 12.95
CA PHE A 338 -4.21 -12.87 13.16
C PHE A 338 -3.53 -12.32 14.41
N LYS A 339 -3.52 -13.05 15.52
CA LYS A 339 -2.84 -12.65 16.76
C LYS A 339 -1.34 -12.53 16.54
N GLU A 340 -0.72 -13.52 15.89
CA GLU A 340 0.72 -13.49 15.55
C GLU A 340 1.08 -12.26 14.71
N LEU A 341 0.27 -11.91 13.70
CA LEU A 341 0.48 -10.71 12.86
C LEU A 341 0.33 -9.41 13.65
N ILE A 342 -0.64 -9.33 14.54
CA ILE A 342 -0.84 -8.15 15.41
C ILE A 342 0.37 -7.97 16.33
N ASP A 343 0.79 -9.04 17.02
CA ASP A 343 1.92 -9.00 17.94
C ASP A 343 3.24 -8.71 17.22
N PHE A 344 3.43 -9.27 16.02
CA PHE A 344 4.57 -8.94 15.17
C PHE A 344 4.57 -7.46 14.78
N THR A 345 3.42 -6.94 14.35
CA THR A 345 3.28 -5.54 13.95
C THR A 345 3.62 -4.59 15.09
N GLU A 346 3.17 -4.90 16.32
CA GLU A 346 3.52 -4.09 17.49
C GLU A 346 5.03 -4.10 17.76
N ARG A 347 5.68 -5.25 17.69
CA ARG A 347 7.15 -5.34 17.83
C ARG A 347 7.87 -4.56 16.75
N LYS A 348 7.45 -4.71 15.47
CA LYS A 348 8.05 -4.00 14.34
C LYS A 348 7.95 -2.49 14.49
N LEU A 349 6.81 -1.97 14.93
CA LEU A 349 6.64 -0.55 15.22
C LEU A 349 7.55 -0.07 16.34
N GLN A 350 7.73 -0.89 17.40
CA GLN A 350 8.66 -0.56 18.49
C GLN A 350 10.12 -0.50 17.99
N GLU A 351 10.54 -1.45 17.15
CA GLU A 351 11.87 -1.46 16.53
C GLU A 351 12.12 -0.19 15.71
N ILE A 352 11.16 0.17 14.85
CA ILE A 352 11.23 1.38 14.02
C ILE A 352 11.35 2.62 14.90
N GLY A 353 10.53 2.75 15.92
CA GLY A 353 10.59 3.89 16.82
C GLY A 353 11.90 3.99 17.61
N VAL A 354 12.52 2.86 17.97
CA VAL A 354 13.86 2.87 18.58
C VAL A 354 14.89 3.43 17.57
N GLN A 355 14.83 3.03 16.31
CA GLN A 355 15.73 3.53 15.26
C GLN A 355 15.55 5.03 15.02
N ILE A 356 14.31 5.51 14.97
CA ILE A 356 14.02 6.96 14.91
C ILE A 356 14.62 7.69 16.11
N GLY A 357 14.43 7.16 17.31
CA GLY A 357 14.91 7.77 18.55
C GLY A 357 16.43 7.82 18.72
N VAL A 358 17.17 6.93 18.06
CA VAL A 358 18.65 6.98 18.01
C VAL A 358 19.17 7.84 16.85
N GLY A 359 18.28 8.45 16.07
CA GLY A 359 18.64 9.41 15.01
C GLY A 359 19.04 8.78 13.68
N GLU A 360 18.51 7.60 13.37
CA GLU A 360 18.76 6.96 12.07
C GLU A 360 18.18 7.76 10.91
N THR A 361 19.02 8.24 9.99
CA THR A 361 18.66 9.07 8.85
C THR A 361 19.39 8.66 7.56
N SER A 362 19.86 7.40 7.49
CA SER A 362 20.63 6.93 6.35
C SER A 362 19.80 6.89 5.06
N MET A 363 20.47 7.13 3.93
CA MET A 363 19.92 6.94 2.59
C MET A 363 19.92 5.46 2.22
N HIS A 364 18.96 4.70 2.78
CA HIS A 364 18.86 3.26 2.61
C HIS A 364 17.46 2.85 2.11
N PRO A 365 17.06 3.29 0.90
CA PRO A 365 15.75 2.99 0.37
C PRO A 365 15.60 1.50 0.08
N TYR A 366 14.39 0.93 0.29
CA TYR A 366 14.14 -0.45 -0.13
C TYR A 366 14.06 -0.57 -1.65
N GLN A 367 14.37 -1.76 -2.15
CA GLN A 367 14.08 -2.19 -3.52
C GLN A 367 13.62 -3.66 -3.51
N LYS A 368 12.50 -3.96 -4.18
CA LYS A 368 12.04 -5.35 -4.36
C LYS A 368 13.01 -6.10 -5.26
N ALA A 369 13.48 -7.26 -4.81
CA ALA A 369 14.53 -8.01 -5.49
C ALA A 369 14.05 -8.66 -6.81
N ASP A 370 12.75 -8.96 -6.91
CA ASP A 370 12.08 -9.50 -8.09
C ASP A 370 11.73 -8.44 -9.14
N SER A 371 11.81 -7.16 -8.79
CA SER A 371 11.43 -6.06 -9.67
C SER A 371 12.39 -4.88 -9.51
N MET A 372 13.23 -4.65 -10.52
CA MET A 372 14.08 -3.46 -10.56
C MET A 372 13.28 -2.14 -10.63
N LYS A 373 11.97 -2.22 -10.85
CA LYS A 373 11.06 -1.07 -11.02
C LYS A 373 10.20 -0.78 -9.78
N SER A 374 10.43 -1.44 -8.64
CA SER A 374 9.67 -1.19 -7.42
C SER A 374 10.62 -0.90 -6.26
N CYS A 375 10.82 0.37 -6.00
CA CYS A 375 11.67 0.85 -4.92
C CYS A 375 11.07 2.08 -4.22
N ALA A 376 11.60 2.41 -3.06
CA ALA A 376 11.17 3.59 -2.31
C ALA A 376 11.39 4.92 -3.05
N CYS A 377 12.26 4.92 -4.07
CA CYS A 377 12.61 6.12 -4.83
C CYS A 377 11.64 6.44 -5.97
N ASP A 378 10.81 5.48 -6.42
CA ASP A 378 9.94 5.65 -7.60
C ASP A 378 8.97 6.83 -7.48
N TYR A 379 8.49 7.10 -6.26
CA TYR A 379 7.55 8.19 -5.95
C TYR A 379 8.06 9.05 -4.78
N CYS A 380 9.40 9.23 -4.69
CA CYS A 380 9.99 9.99 -3.61
C CYS A 380 10.16 11.46 -3.98
N ASN A 381 9.44 12.35 -3.31
CA ASN A 381 9.50 13.80 -3.51
C ASN A 381 10.89 14.38 -3.18
N TYR A 382 11.69 13.65 -2.41
CA TYR A 382 13.02 14.09 -1.96
C TYR A 382 14.17 13.58 -2.82
N HIS A 383 13.89 12.86 -3.92
CA HIS A 383 14.94 12.29 -4.77
C HIS A 383 15.90 13.36 -5.32
N GLY A 384 15.40 14.54 -5.67
CA GLY A 384 16.22 15.67 -6.13
C GLY A 384 17.12 16.29 -5.05
N ILE A 385 16.83 16.06 -3.77
CA ILE A 385 17.57 16.61 -2.63
C ILE A 385 18.58 15.57 -2.10
N CYS A 386 18.18 14.30 -1.99
CA CYS A 386 19.01 13.26 -1.39
C CYS A 386 20.23 12.90 -2.24
N GLY A 387 20.17 13.06 -3.56
CA GLY A 387 21.26 12.70 -4.46
C GLY A 387 21.61 11.21 -4.48
N PHE A 388 20.71 10.34 -4.03
CA PHE A 388 20.94 8.89 -4.02
C PHE A 388 21.08 8.36 -5.44
N ASP A 389 22.22 7.76 -5.72
CA ASP A 389 22.48 6.97 -6.92
C ASP A 389 23.20 5.69 -6.52
N ALA A 390 22.61 4.53 -6.80
CA ALA A 390 23.18 3.22 -6.49
C ALA A 390 24.50 2.91 -7.22
N LYS A 391 24.90 3.73 -8.21
CA LYS A 391 26.19 3.63 -8.90
C LYS A 391 27.31 4.29 -8.12
N LEU A 392 27.00 5.18 -7.18
CA LEU A 392 27.98 5.83 -6.35
C LEU A 392 28.40 4.91 -5.20
N ALA A 393 29.69 4.91 -4.88
CA ALA A 393 30.23 4.13 -3.78
C ALA A 393 29.59 4.59 -2.45
N GLY A 394 29.19 3.62 -1.61
CA GLY A 394 28.51 3.87 -0.34
C GLY A 394 26.99 3.91 -0.43
N ASN A 395 26.41 4.04 -1.61
CA ASN A 395 24.98 3.98 -1.80
C ASN A 395 24.53 2.57 -2.19
N SER A 396 23.55 2.05 -1.51
CA SER A 396 22.94 0.76 -1.85
C SER A 396 21.47 0.72 -1.50
N TYR A 397 20.69 -0.01 -2.31
CA TYR A 397 19.33 -0.35 -1.94
C TYR A 397 19.32 -1.46 -0.90
N ARG A 398 18.44 -1.34 0.09
CA ARG A 398 18.07 -2.46 0.94
C ARG A 398 17.18 -3.41 0.12
N LYS A 399 17.76 -4.52 -0.31
CA LYS A 399 17.02 -5.52 -1.10
C LYS A 399 16.03 -6.25 -0.21
N ILE A 400 14.76 -6.28 -0.62
CA ILE A 400 13.70 -7.06 0.02
C ILE A 400 13.26 -8.16 -0.93
N TRP A 401 13.26 -9.40 -0.42
CA TRP A 401 12.89 -10.58 -1.19
C TRP A 401 11.42 -10.90 -0.95
N PRO A 402 10.63 -11.17 -2.01
CA PRO A 402 9.26 -11.59 -1.83
C PRO A 402 9.19 -12.88 -1.00
N LYS A 403 8.30 -12.88 -0.03
CA LYS A 403 8.05 -14.03 0.85
C LYS A 403 6.66 -14.57 0.58
N THR A 404 6.50 -15.88 0.61
CA THR A 404 5.17 -16.50 0.65
C THR A 404 4.54 -16.28 2.04
N ASN A 405 3.23 -16.45 2.15
CA ASN A 405 2.56 -16.33 3.46
C ASN A 405 3.14 -17.33 4.49
N ASP A 406 3.42 -18.55 4.06
CA ASP A 406 3.99 -19.60 4.92
C ASP A 406 5.41 -19.23 5.40
N ASP A 407 6.23 -18.64 4.53
CA ASP A 407 7.56 -18.13 4.91
C ASP A 407 7.46 -17.02 5.93
N VAL A 408 6.51 -16.07 5.73
CA VAL A 408 6.30 -14.96 6.67
C VAL A 408 5.95 -15.48 8.06
N PHE A 409 4.98 -16.38 8.17
CA PHE A 409 4.62 -16.96 9.47
C PHE A 409 5.75 -17.77 10.10
N SER A 410 6.50 -18.53 9.31
CA SER A 410 7.65 -19.29 9.78
C SER A 410 8.74 -18.38 10.38
N GLU A 411 9.00 -17.25 9.71
CA GLU A 411 9.99 -16.27 10.19
C GLU A 411 9.50 -15.50 11.41
N ILE A 412 8.23 -15.09 11.45
CA ILE A 412 7.63 -14.43 12.62
C ILE A 412 7.75 -15.31 13.88
N ARG A 413 7.49 -16.61 13.74
CA ARG A 413 7.61 -17.57 14.84
C ARG A 413 9.05 -17.74 15.27
N ARG A 414 9.98 -17.90 14.31
CA ARG A 414 11.41 -18.00 14.60
C ARG A 414 11.94 -16.75 15.34
N GLU A 415 11.53 -15.56 14.93
CA GLU A 415 11.89 -14.33 15.61
C GLU A 415 11.28 -14.22 17.01
N SER A 416 10.09 -14.80 17.22
CA SER A 416 9.45 -14.81 18.53
C SER A 416 10.18 -15.69 19.56
N ASP A 417 10.84 -16.77 19.10
CA ASP A 417 11.61 -17.69 19.94
C ASP A 417 12.98 -17.13 20.38
N ILE A 418 13.45 -16.05 19.72
CA ILE A 418 14.72 -15.40 20.08
C ILE A 418 14.48 -14.46 21.28
N PRO A 419 15.22 -14.58 22.40
CA PRO A 419 15.11 -13.68 23.53
C PRO A 419 15.32 -12.22 23.14
N SER A 420 14.57 -11.31 23.74
CA SER A 420 14.60 -9.86 23.39
C SER A 420 15.98 -9.20 23.54
N GLU A 421 16.86 -9.77 24.35
CA GLU A 421 18.22 -9.28 24.59
C GLU A 421 19.16 -9.61 23.44
N ASP A 422 18.93 -10.71 22.72
CA ASP A 422 19.77 -11.17 21.59
C ASP A 422 19.37 -10.58 20.23
N ARG A 423 18.22 -9.89 20.15
CA ARG A 423 17.69 -9.28 18.91
C ARG A 423 18.44 -8.02 18.47
N LYS A 424 19.28 -7.45 19.31
CA LYS A 424 19.98 -6.17 19.05
C LYS A 424 21.12 -6.22 18.02
N GLY A 425 21.37 -7.37 17.39
CA GLY A 425 22.51 -7.58 16.48
C GLY A 425 22.20 -8.11 15.09
N ASN A 426 20.96 -8.46 14.79
CA ASN A 426 20.62 -8.91 13.45
C ASN A 426 20.20 -7.72 12.56
N GLU A 427 21.19 -6.97 12.06
CA GLU A 427 21.08 -6.45 10.70
C GLU A 427 20.74 -7.63 9.81
N VAL A 428 19.65 -7.51 9.04
CA VAL A 428 19.23 -8.53 8.08
C VAL A 428 20.37 -8.70 7.06
N ASN A 429 21.36 -9.49 7.40
CA ASN A 429 22.29 -10.06 6.44
C ASN A 429 21.51 -11.16 5.73
N ASP A 430 20.96 -10.82 4.58
CA ASP A 430 20.37 -11.77 3.66
C ASP A 430 21.36 -12.92 3.42
N VAL A 431 21.08 -14.06 4.08
CA VAL A 431 21.74 -15.31 3.75
C VAL A 431 21.25 -15.70 2.37
N VAL A 432 22.05 -15.42 1.37
CA VAL A 432 21.89 -15.98 0.03
C VAL A 432 21.81 -17.50 0.18
N PRO A 433 20.73 -18.19 -0.28
CA PRO A 433 20.72 -19.63 -0.29
C PRO A 433 21.95 -20.12 -1.06
N SER A 434 22.79 -20.89 -0.39
CA SER A 434 23.93 -21.54 -1.03
C SER A 434 23.42 -22.55 -2.07
N GLU A 435 23.43 -22.15 -3.35
CA GLU A 435 23.32 -23.10 -4.43
C GLU A 435 24.49 -24.07 -4.33
N ASP A 436 24.15 -25.37 -4.28
CA ASP A 436 25.09 -26.47 -4.29
C ASP A 436 26.13 -26.30 -5.42
N ARG A 437 27.35 -25.96 -5.03
CA ARG A 437 28.51 -26.08 -5.91
C ARG A 437 28.83 -27.57 -6.10
N LYS A 438 28.22 -28.18 -7.09
CA LYS A 438 28.82 -29.38 -7.70
C LYS A 438 29.99 -28.94 -8.54
N GLY A 439 31.17 -29.33 -8.08
CA GLY A 439 32.42 -29.13 -8.78
C GLY A 439 32.39 -29.80 -10.15
N ASN A 440 32.76 -29.03 -11.17
CA ASN A 440 33.28 -29.56 -12.42
C ASN A 440 34.64 -28.99 -12.59
N GLU A 441 35.62 -29.94 -12.58
CA GLU A 441 36.99 -29.72 -12.96
C GLU A 441 37.06 -29.17 -14.41
N VAL A 442 37.72 -28.05 -14.58
CA VAL A 442 37.99 -27.48 -15.90
C VAL A 442 39.33 -28.04 -16.35
N ASN A 443 39.31 -28.89 -17.37
CA ASN A 443 40.49 -29.23 -18.15
C ASN A 443 40.73 -28.11 -19.15
N ASP A 444 41.92 -27.49 -19.01
CA ASP A 444 42.52 -26.62 -20.00
C ASP A 444 42.83 -27.39 -21.30
N VAL A 445 42.19 -26.97 -22.39
CA VAL A 445 42.68 -27.23 -23.75
C VAL A 445 42.49 -25.98 -24.59
N VAL A 446 43.62 -25.36 -24.95
CA VAL A 446 43.71 -24.36 -25.98
C VAL A 446 43.72 -25.06 -27.34
N PRO A 447 42.98 -24.56 -28.33
CA PRO A 447 43.44 -24.61 -29.71
C PRO A 447 43.38 -23.25 -30.44
N SER A 448 44.45 -23.03 -31.13
CA SER A 448 44.83 -22.12 -32.19
C SER A 448 43.77 -21.67 -33.18
N GLU A 449 44.00 -20.46 -33.65
CA GLU A 449 43.56 -19.72 -34.83
C GLU A 449 43.16 -20.56 -36.05
N ASP A 450 42.07 -20.16 -36.69
CA ASP A 450 42.02 -20.06 -38.15
C ASP A 450 40.92 -19.06 -38.59
N ARG A 451 41.39 -18.15 -39.49
CA ARG A 451 40.62 -17.16 -40.22
C ARG A 451 39.73 -17.85 -41.24
N ASN A 452 38.53 -17.31 -41.49
CA ASN A 452 38.08 -17.10 -42.85
C ASN A 452 37.00 -16.00 -42.94
N GLU A 453 37.27 -15.10 -43.86
CA GLU A 453 36.44 -14.03 -44.39
C GLU A 453 35.26 -14.58 -45.22
N ASN A 454 34.23 -13.76 -45.34
CA ASN A 454 33.25 -13.55 -46.42
C ASN A 454 31.83 -13.61 -45.85
N GLU A 455 30.92 -12.76 -46.15
CA GLU A 455 30.54 -11.81 -47.20
C GLU A 455 29.35 -11.00 -46.75
N VAL A 456 29.34 -9.79 -47.17
CA VAL A 456 28.28 -8.78 -47.14
C VAL A 456 27.01 -9.24 -47.85
N ASN A 457 25.84 -8.94 -47.35
CA ASN A 457 24.71 -8.61 -48.18
C ASN A 457 23.74 -7.65 -47.49
N ASP A 458 23.78 -6.44 -47.96
CA ASP A 458 22.75 -5.38 -47.84
C ASP A 458 21.47 -5.81 -48.50
N VAL A 459 20.32 -5.65 -47.80
CA VAL A 459 19.04 -5.42 -48.50
C VAL A 459 18.20 -4.42 -47.68
N VAL A 460 18.12 -3.22 -48.24
CA VAL A 460 17.10 -2.22 -47.93
C VAL A 460 15.89 -2.50 -48.84
N PRO A 461 14.67 -2.31 -48.41
CA PRO A 461 13.58 -1.94 -49.29
C PRO A 461 12.99 -0.56 -48.99
N SER A 462 12.91 0.15 -50.06
CA SER A 462 12.39 1.48 -50.34
C SER A 462 10.90 1.68 -50.01
N GLU A 463 10.62 2.94 -49.74
CA GLU A 463 9.32 3.63 -49.74
C GLU A 463 8.44 3.33 -50.98
N ASP A 464 7.13 3.31 -50.76
CA ASP A 464 6.18 3.77 -51.77
C ASP A 464 5.03 4.54 -51.15
N ARG A 465 5.00 5.83 -51.48
CA ARG A 465 3.85 6.75 -51.37
C ARG A 465 2.88 6.51 -52.52
N LYS A 466 1.58 6.56 -52.23
CA LYS A 466 0.47 7.05 -53.08
C LYS A 466 -0.71 7.24 -52.12
N GLY A 467 -1.30 8.34 -51.79
CA GLY A 467 -1.77 9.45 -52.63
C GLY A 467 -3.09 9.12 -53.33
N ASN A 468 -4.22 9.47 -52.67
CA ASN A 468 -5.40 9.86 -53.48
C ASN A 468 -6.34 10.77 -52.67
N GLU A 469 -6.60 11.89 -53.29
CA GLU A 469 -7.55 12.94 -52.96
C GLU A 469 -9.00 12.54 -53.35
N ALA A 470 -9.92 13.25 -52.72
CA ALA A 470 -11.04 13.99 -53.33
C ALA A 470 -12.48 13.49 -53.10
N SER A 471 -13.20 14.49 -52.73
CA SER A 471 -14.62 14.85 -52.91
C SER A 471 -15.61 14.21 -51.93
N GLY A 472 -16.31 14.93 -51.12
CA GLY A 472 -17.09 16.15 -51.34
C GLY A 472 -18.53 15.82 -51.61
N LYS A 473 -19.41 15.97 -50.62
CA LYS A 473 -20.73 16.59 -50.83
C LYS A 473 -21.52 16.70 -49.53
N GLU A 474 -21.97 17.90 -49.28
CA GLU A 474 -23.10 18.33 -48.44
C GLU A 474 -24.38 17.52 -48.72
N GLU A 475 -25.21 17.36 -47.69
CA GLU A 475 -26.62 17.78 -47.69
C GLU A 475 -27.31 17.46 -46.33
N THR A 476 -27.68 18.53 -45.69
CA THR A 476 -28.92 18.88 -44.96
C THR A 476 -29.98 17.77 -44.73
N ARG A 477 -30.24 17.46 -43.47
CA ARG A 477 -31.51 17.74 -42.77
C ARG A 477 -31.39 17.44 -41.27
#